data_9206c4926ecaaef2600241ebc83ec7c9
#
_entry.id   9206c4926ecaaef2600241ebc83ec7c9
#
_cell.length_a   1.000
_cell.length_b   1.000
_cell.length_c   1.000
_cell.angle_alpha   90.00
_cell.angle_beta   90.00
_cell.angle_gamma   90.00
#
_symmetry.space_group_name_H-M   'P 1'
#
loop_
_entity.id
_entity.type
_entity.pdbx_description
1 polymer ?
#
loop_
_entity_poly.entity_id
_entity_poly.type
_entity_poly.pdbx_seq_one_letter_code
_entity_poly.pdbx_strand_id
1 'polypeptide(L)'
;MSRRTVNNWKPIKGQPLTELDKKILYIQNKGHLVPTRKLIKTPEQIEGIRRSSVINTGVLDLIQKEIKEGMSTAVIDKLVYDYTVGHGAIPAPLNYEGFPKSVCTSINEVVCHGIPSEKEILRDGDIINVDVSTILDGYYSDASRMFMIGNVSPEKQKLVQVAKECLEIGMKAAKPFGFVGDIGNAIQKHAEKNGFSVVRDLCGHGVGLEFHEEPWVGYIGEPGTGMMMAPGMVFTIEPMVNMGGCEVYV
;
A
#
# COMPACT_ATOMS: atom_id res chain seq x y z
N MET A 1 20.07 7.81 -20.55
CA MET A 1 19.21 8.69 -19.75
C MET A 1 17.93 8.91 -20.52
N SER A 2 16.87 8.14 -20.22
CA SER A 2 15.53 8.35 -20.81
C SER A 2 14.98 9.67 -20.26
N ARG A 3 14.59 10.60 -21.14
CA ARG A 3 13.83 11.79 -20.75
C ARG A 3 12.50 11.30 -20.18
N ARG A 4 12.40 11.24 -18.84
CA ARG A 4 11.13 11.04 -18.16
C ARG A 4 10.18 12.08 -18.69
N THR A 5 9.07 11.65 -19.26
CA THR A 5 7.94 12.51 -19.61
C THR A 5 7.54 13.26 -18.34
N VAL A 6 7.81 14.55 -18.31
CA VAL A 6 7.39 15.42 -17.22
C VAL A 6 5.86 15.41 -17.28
N ASN A 7 5.19 14.80 -16.32
CA ASN A 7 3.74 14.88 -16.21
C ASN A 7 3.37 16.36 -16.06
N ASN A 8 2.69 16.89 -17.05
CA ASN A 8 2.33 18.29 -17.10
C ASN A 8 0.87 18.46 -16.72
N TRP A 9 0.64 19.20 -15.64
CA TRP A 9 -0.69 19.66 -15.32
C TRP A 9 -1.19 20.60 -16.42
N LYS A 10 -2.36 20.31 -16.98
CA LYS A 10 -2.97 21.15 -17.99
C LYS A 10 -4.30 21.70 -17.47
N PRO A 11 -4.49 23.03 -17.46
CA PRO A 11 -5.79 23.64 -17.19
C PRO A 11 -6.86 23.13 -18.15
N ILE A 12 -8.10 23.09 -17.70
CA ILE A 12 -9.24 22.74 -18.56
C ILE A 12 -9.51 23.94 -19.48
N LYS A 13 -9.44 23.71 -20.78
CA LYS A 13 -9.66 24.77 -21.78
C LYS A 13 -11.06 25.41 -21.60
N GLY A 14 -11.09 26.72 -21.52
CA GLY A 14 -12.34 27.49 -21.37
C GLY A 14 -12.90 27.57 -19.95
N GLN A 15 -12.21 27.02 -18.95
CA GLN A 15 -12.59 27.16 -17.55
C GLN A 15 -11.60 28.05 -16.78
N PRO A 16 -12.05 28.81 -15.79
CA PRO A 16 -11.15 29.56 -14.89
C PRO A 16 -10.31 28.58 -14.08
N LEU A 17 -9.08 28.99 -13.73
CA LEU A 17 -8.21 28.22 -12.87
C LEU A 17 -8.78 28.14 -11.44
N THR A 18 -8.91 26.93 -10.94
CA THR A 18 -9.21 26.69 -9.53
C THR A 18 -7.99 26.99 -8.65
N GLU A 19 -8.16 27.11 -7.34
CA GLU A 19 -7.04 27.26 -6.40
C GLU A 19 -6.07 26.07 -6.47
N LEU A 20 -6.60 24.85 -6.70
CA LEU A 20 -5.79 23.66 -6.95
C LEU A 20 -4.94 23.82 -8.22
N ASP A 21 -5.55 24.27 -9.34
CA ASP A 21 -4.82 24.51 -10.58
C ASP A 21 -3.67 25.49 -10.39
N LYS A 22 -3.94 26.62 -9.74
CA LYS A 22 -2.92 27.65 -9.47
C LYS A 22 -1.76 27.12 -8.67
N LYS A 23 -2.04 26.31 -7.62
CA LYS A 23 -1.02 25.73 -6.75
C LYS A 23 -0.17 24.70 -7.49
N ILE A 24 -0.80 23.79 -8.26
CA ILE A 24 -0.09 22.79 -9.03
C ILE A 24 0.79 23.44 -10.10
N LEU A 25 0.26 24.38 -10.87
CA LEU A 25 1.02 25.14 -11.88
C LEU A 25 2.22 25.89 -11.27
N TYR A 26 2.03 26.50 -10.10
CA TYR A 26 3.13 27.17 -9.40
C TYR A 26 4.28 26.20 -9.07
N ILE A 27 3.96 25.00 -8.56
CA ILE A 27 4.95 23.97 -8.21
C ILE A 27 5.59 23.38 -9.48
N GLN A 28 4.79 23.13 -10.52
CA GLN A 28 5.28 22.68 -11.84
C GLN A 28 6.26 23.69 -12.46
N ASN A 29 5.97 24.98 -12.39
CA ASN A 29 6.84 26.05 -12.92
C ASN A 29 8.18 26.17 -12.14
N LYS A 30 8.24 25.61 -10.94
CA LYS A 30 9.50 25.46 -10.19
C LYS A 30 10.31 24.19 -10.58
N GLY A 31 9.83 23.44 -11.56
CA GLY A 31 10.51 22.25 -12.08
C GLY A 31 10.21 20.95 -11.32
N HIS A 32 9.25 20.94 -10.39
CA HIS A 32 8.86 19.72 -9.68
C HIS A 32 7.91 18.86 -10.51
N LEU A 33 7.97 17.55 -10.27
CA LEU A 33 7.03 16.59 -10.81
C LEU A 33 5.66 16.78 -10.13
N VAL A 34 4.61 16.93 -10.93
CA VAL A 34 3.23 17.12 -10.45
C VAL A 34 2.31 16.02 -11.01
N PRO A 35 1.20 15.69 -10.34
CA PRO A 35 0.25 14.70 -10.84
C PRO A 35 -0.42 15.17 -12.14
N THR A 36 -0.91 14.23 -12.92
CA THR A 36 -1.88 14.51 -13.99
C THR A 36 -3.29 14.62 -13.39
N ARG A 37 -4.24 15.18 -14.15
CA ARG A 37 -5.65 15.24 -13.71
C ARG A 37 -6.27 13.86 -13.48
N LYS A 38 -5.82 12.84 -14.20
CA LYS A 38 -6.27 11.46 -14.05
C LYS A 38 -6.08 10.93 -12.62
N LEU A 39 -5.06 11.43 -11.91
CA LEU A 39 -4.74 11.00 -10.54
C LEU A 39 -5.58 11.71 -9.46
N ILE A 40 -6.32 12.76 -9.84
CA ILE A 40 -7.20 13.46 -8.90
C ILE A 40 -8.60 12.85 -9.00
N LYS A 41 -8.97 12.09 -8.01
CA LYS A 41 -10.27 11.42 -7.93
C LYS A 41 -11.39 12.43 -7.63
N THR A 42 -12.55 12.22 -8.24
CA THR A 42 -13.75 13.00 -7.91
C THR A 42 -14.31 12.57 -6.54
N PRO A 43 -15.18 13.38 -5.91
CA PRO A 43 -15.85 12.98 -4.67
C PRO A 43 -16.59 11.64 -4.78
N GLU A 44 -17.24 11.39 -5.91
CA GLU A 44 -17.97 10.14 -6.18
C GLU A 44 -17.02 8.94 -6.27
N GLN A 45 -15.86 9.13 -6.92
CA GLN A 45 -14.83 8.09 -7.01
C GLN A 45 -14.22 7.79 -5.64
N ILE A 46 -13.93 8.83 -4.84
CA ILE A 46 -13.45 8.66 -3.46
C ILE A 46 -14.47 7.90 -2.62
N GLU A 47 -15.76 8.20 -2.76
CA GLU A 47 -16.81 7.48 -2.03
C GLU A 47 -16.93 6.02 -2.49
N GLY A 48 -16.77 5.73 -3.79
CA GLY A 48 -16.70 4.37 -4.32
C GLY A 48 -15.53 3.59 -3.72
N ILE A 49 -14.34 4.18 -3.70
CA ILE A 49 -13.14 3.59 -3.08
C ILE A 49 -13.37 3.36 -1.58
N ARG A 50 -14.00 4.30 -0.89
CA ARG A 50 -14.33 4.20 0.53
C ARG A 50 -15.28 3.03 0.83
N ARG A 51 -16.31 2.82 0.01
CA ARG A 51 -17.20 1.66 0.14
C ARG A 51 -16.46 0.33 -0.06
N SER A 52 -15.57 0.25 -1.05
CA SER A 52 -14.69 -0.90 -1.25
C SER A 52 -13.81 -1.14 -0.02
N SER A 53 -13.23 -0.08 0.57
CA SER A 53 -12.34 -0.18 1.73
C SER A 53 -13.05 -0.68 3.00
N VAL A 54 -14.35 -0.47 3.14
CA VAL A 54 -15.15 -1.03 4.26
C VAL A 54 -15.16 -2.55 4.21
N ILE A 55 -15.33 -3.13 3.01
CA ILE A 55 -15.28 -4.59 2.84
C ILE A 55 -13.85 -5.08 3.10
N ASN A 56 -12.87 -4.40 2.54
CA ASN A 56 -11.46 -4.74 2.69
C ASN A 56 -11.00 -4.77 4.16
N THR A 57 -11.33 -3.74 4.93
CA THR A 57 -11.03 -3.71 6.37
C THR A 57 -11.82 -4.74 7.16
N GLY A 58 -13.08 -5.02 6.76
CA GLY A 58 -13.92 -6.05 7.37
C GLY A 58 -13.33 -7.46 7.19
N VAL A 59 -12.70 -7.75 6.05
CA VAL A 59 -11.95 -9.00 5.84
C VAL A 59 -10.81 -9.11 6.86
N LEU A 60 -9.99 -8.05 7.01
CA LEU A 60 -8.87 -8.06 7.95
C LEU A 60 -9.33 -8.22 9.41
N ASP A 61 -10.49 -7.67 9.75
CA ASP A 61 -11.10 -7.85 11.07
C ASP A 61 -11.65 -9.27 11.28
N LEU A 62 -12.15 -9.92 10.23
CA LEU A 62 -12.49 -11.34 10.27
C LEU A 62 -11.24 -12.19 10.49
N ILE A 63 -10.19 -11.98 9.69
CA ILE A 63 -8.92 -12.72 9.82
C ILE A 63 -8.35 -12.56 11.23
N GLN A 64 -8.41 -11.38 11.82
CA GLN A 64 -7.92 -11.16 13.19
C GLN A 64 -8.63 -12.02 14.23
N LYS A 65 -9.88 -12.38 14.01
CA LYS A 65 -10.65 -13.23 14.93
C LYS A 65 -10.39 -14.72 14.73
N GLU A 66 -10.07 -15.10 13.50
CA GLU A 66 -9.97 -16.50 13.10
C GLU A 66 -8.54 -17.05 13.07
N ILE A 67 -7.54 -16.18 12.79
CA ILE A 67 -6.16 -16.58 12.57
C ILE A 67 -5.54 -17.18 13.84
N LYS A 68 -4.91 -18.36 13.69
CA LYS A 68 -4.30 -19.09 14.82
C LYS A 68 -3.25 -20.08 14.32
N GLU A 69 -2.43 -20.53 15.23
CA GLU A 69 -1.52 -21.67 15.03
C GLU A 69 -2.25 -22.89 14.45
N GLY A 70 -1.59 -23.60 13.55
CA GLY A 70 -2.12 -24.79 12.86
C GLY A 70 -3.03 -24.46 11.65
N MET A 71 -3.37 -23.21 11.43
CA MET A 71 -4.13 -22.78 10.24
C MET A 71 -3.21 -22.76 9.01
N SER A 72 -3.67 -23.32 7.88
CA SER A 72 -2.97 -23.12 6.61
C SER A 72 -3.30 -21.78 5.98
N THR A 73 -2.38 -21.22 5.18
CA THR A 73 -2.64 -20.00 4.43
C THR A 73 -3.74 -20.17 3.37
N ALA A 74 -4.00 -21.39 2.90
CA ALA A 74 -5.15 -21.70 2.05
C ALA A 74 -6.51 -21.49 2.77
N VAL A 75 -6.57 -21.70 4.08
CA VAL A 75 -7.78 -21.36 4.87
C VAL A 75 -7.98 -19.86 4.95
N ILE A 76 -6.90 -19.09 5.10
CA ILE A 76 -6.96 -17.61 5.05
C ILE A 76 -7.50 -17.16 3.69
N ASP A 77 -6.96 -17.70 2.58
CA ASP A 77 -7.43 -17.41 1.22
C ASP A 77 -8.94 -17.68 1.08
N LYS A 78 -9.41 -18.83 1.58
CA LYS A 78 -10.84 -19.16 1.55
C LYS A 78 -11.69 -18.17 2.35
N LEU A 79 -11.26 -17.78 3.54
CA LEU A 79 -11.98 -16.80 4.37
C LEU A 79 -12.06 -15.44 3.66
N VAL A 80 -10.97 -14.98 3.06
CA VAL A 80 -10.93 -13.73 2.29
C VAL A 80 -11.88 -13.81 1.10
N TYR A 81 -11.81 -14.89 0.32
CA TYR A 81 -12.69 -15.10 -0.84
C TYR A 81 -14.17 -15.09 -0.43
N ASP A 82 -14.53 -15.93 0.52
CA ASP A 82 -15.92 -16.11 0.94
C ASP A 82 -16.52 -14.80 1.48
N TYR A 83 -15.76 -14.07 2.31
CA TYR A 83 -16.20 -12.79 2.85
C TYR A 83 -16.38 -11.76 1.74
N THR A 84 -15.38 -11.59 0.88
CA THR A 84 -15.38 -10.58 -0.19
C THR A 84 -16.53 -10.81 -1.16
N VAL A 85 -16.68 -12.05 -1.64
CA VAL A 85 -17.77 -12.42 -2.57
C VAL A 85 -19.15 -12.36 -1.89
N GLY A 86 -19.23 -12.77 -0.62
CA GLY A 86 -20.46 -12.66 0.17
C GLY A 86 -20.95 -11.22 0.37
N HIS A 87 -20.08 -10.23 0.23
CA HIS A 87 -20.42 -8.80 0.25
C HIS A 87 -20.59 -8.18 -1.15
N GLY A 88 -20.67 -9.00 -2.20
CA GLY A 88 -20.88 -8.54 -3.57
C GLY A 88 -19.64 -7.90 -4.22
N ALA A 89 -18.47 -8.14 -3.66
CA ALA A 89 -17.19 -7.62 -4.15
C ALA A 89 -16.33 -8.74 -4.77
N ILE A 90 -15.22 -8.37 -5.37
CA ILE A 90 -14.28 -9.28 -6.03
C ILE A 90 -12.91 -9.12 -5.37
N PRO A 91 -12.21 -10.22 -4.99
CA PRO A 91 -10.81 -10.15 -4.58
C PRO A 91 -9.94 -9.67 -5.74
N ALA A 92 -9.29 -8.52 -5.60
CA ALA A 92 -8.53 -7.91 -6.69
C ALA A 92 -7.31 -8.74 -7.15
N PRO A 93 -6.58 -9.44 -6.25
CA PRO A 93 -5.43 -10.24 -6.66
C PRO A 93 -5.79 -11.44 -7.54
N LEU A 94 -7.01 -11.99 -7.41
CA LEU A 94 -7.40 -13.22 -8.07
C LEU A 94 -7.37 -13.07 -9.61
N ASN A 95 -6.48 -13.83 -10.25
CA ASN A 95 -6.18 -13.80 -11.69
C ASN A 95 -5.50 -12.50 -12.19
N TYR A 96 -5.15 -11.56 -11.29
CA TYR A 96 -4.39 -10.39 -11.68
C TYR A 96 -2.95 -10.81 -12.05
N GLU A 97 -2.54 -10.53 -13.29
CA GLU A 97 -1.23 -10.92 -13.85
C GLU A 97 -0.88 -12.41 -13.63
N GLY A 98 -1.90 -13.27 -13.53
CA GLY A 98 -1.74 -14.71 -13.33
C GLY A 98 -1.64 -15.14 -11.86
N PHE A 99 -1.80 -14.24 -10.89
CA PHE A 99 -1.81 -14.61 -9.47
C PHE A 99 -3.03 -15.50 -9.15
N PRO A 100 -2.83 -16.70 -8.55
CA PRO A 100 -3.88 -17.72 -8.50
C PRO A 100 -4.80 -17.67 -7.29
N LYS A 101 -4.66 -16.66 -6.41
CA LYS A 101 -5.29 -16.60 -5.09
C LYS A 101 -5.97 -15.25 -4.84
N SER A 102 -6.78 -15.20 -3.79
CA SER A 102 -7.61 -14.02 -3.45
C SER A 102 -6.91 -13.03 -2.52
N VAL A 103 -5.75 -13.40 -2.00
CA VAL A 103 -5.00 -12.67 -0.98
C VAL A 103 -3.52 -13.03 -1.08
N CYS A 104 -2.63 -12.12 -0.69
CA CYS A 104 -1.24 -12.47 -0.45
C CYS A 104 -1.03 -12.78 1.03
N THR A 105 -0.28 -13.87 1.32
CA THR A 105 0.06 -14.31 2.68
C THR A 105 1.57 -14.47 2.80
N SER A 106 2.23 -13.58 3.50
CA SER A 106 3.69 -13.51 3.55
C SER A 106 4.19 -13.80 4.97
N ILE A 107 4.75 -15.01 5.17
CA ILE A 107 5.18 -15.51 6.48
C ILE A 107 6.68 -15.24 6.65
N ASN A 108 7.08 -14.68 7.77
CA ASN A 108 8.46 -14.47 8.23
C ASN A 108 9.36 -13.80 7.17
N GLU A 109 10.22 -14.56 6.49
CA GLU A 109 11.17 -14.08 5.48
C GLU A 109 10.53 -13.74 4.13
N VAL A 110 9.29 -14.15 3.88
CA VAL A 110 8.56 -13.74 2.68
C VAL A 110 8.13 -12.29 2.83
N VAL A 111 8.74 -11.41 2.04
CA VAL A 111 8.56 -9.95 2.18
C VAL A 111 7.15 -9.53 1.74
N CYS A 112 6.69 -10.02 0.57
CA CYS A 112 5.34 -9.75 0.04
C CYS A 112 4.96 -10.81 -1.01
N HIS A 113 3.73 -10.74 -1.50
CA HIS A 113 3.17 -11.55 -2.58
C HIS A 113 3.24 -13.07 -2.35
N GLY A 114 3.34 -13.53 -1.09
CA GLY A 114 3.27 -14.95 -0.75
C GLY A 114 1.96 -15.57 -1.23
N ILE A 115 2.06 -16.75 -1.89
CA ILE A 115 0.91 -17.43 -2.49
C ILE A 115 0.31 -18.41 -1.47
N PRO A 116 -0.94 -18.24 -1.03
CA PRO A 116 -1.61 -19.15 -0.11
C PRO A 116 -1.56 -20.61 -0.53
N SER A 117 -1.21 -21.49 0.41
CA SER A 117 -1.02 -22.93 0.17
C SER A 117 -1.55 -23.77 1.33
N GLU A 118 -2.05 -24.97 1.04
CA GLU A 118 -2.39 -25.97 2.06
C GLU A 118 -1.14 -26.49 2.83
N LYS A 119 0.04 -26.35 2.24
CA LYS A 119 1.30 -26.81 2.82
C LYS A 119 1.95 -25.79 3.75
N GLU A 120 1.57 -24.52 3.65
CA GLU A 120 2.03 -23.45 4.52
C GLU A 120 1.14 -23.35 5.75
N ILE A 121 1.62 -23.91 6.84
CA ILE A 121 0.89 -23.97 8.12
C ILE A 121 1.52 -22.98 9.10
N LEU A 122 0.71 -22.11 9.68
CA LEU A 122 1.12 -21.17 10.72
C LEU A 122 1.59 -21.90 11.99
N ARG A 123 2.71 -21.48 12.52
CA ARG A 123 3.36 -22.07 13.70
C ARG A 123 3.50 -21.06 14.83
N ASP A 124 3.61 -21.54 16.04
CA ASP A 124 3.98 -20.72 17.19
C ASP A 124 5.27 -19.93 16.89
N GLY A 125 5.24 -18.62 17.09
CA GLY A 125 6.37 -17.72 16.81
C GLY A 125 6.44 -17.14 15.40
N ASP A 126 5.49 -17.46 14.50
CA ASP A 126 5.42 -16.83 13.19
C ASP A 126 4.85 -15.40 13.25
N ILE A 127 5.32 -14.60 12.33
CA ILE A 127 4.67 -13.35 11.92
C ILE A 127 4.18 -13.51 10.49
N ILE A 128 3.01 -12.99 10.16
CA ILE A 128 2.44 -13.06 8.81
C ILE A 128 1.82 -11.73 8.43
N ASN A 129 2.12 -11.26 7.23
CA ASN A 129 1.36 -10.21 6.56
C ASN A 129 0.21 -10.87 5.78
N VAL A 130 -1.00 -10.38 5.97
CA VAL A 130 -2.17 -10.71 5.16
C VAL A 130 -2.56 -9.45 4.41
N ASP A 131 -2.42 -9.50 3.10
CA ASP A 131 -2.59 -8.37 2.20
C ASP A 131 -3.79 -8.57 1.30
N VAL A 132 -4.80 -7.73 1.51
CA VAL A 132 -6.15 -7.86 0.93
C VAL A 132 -6.44 -6.67 0.05
N SER A 133 -6.82 -6.94 -1.21
CA SER A 133 -7.30 -5.91 -2.12
C SER A 133 -8.68 -6.30 -2.65
N THR A 134 -9.58 -5.33 -2.72
CA THR A 134 -11.00 -5.55 -3.02
C THR A 134 -11.47 -4.66 -4.15
N ILE A 135 -12.31 -5.20 -5.03
CA ILE A 135 -13.01 -4.45 -6.08
C ILE A 135 -14.51 -4.44 -5.76
N LEU A 136 -15.09 -3.26 -5.57
CA LEU A 136 -16.53 -3.07 -5.46
C LEU A 136 -17.00 -2.04 -6.49
N ASP A 137 -17.95 -2.41 -7.35
CA ASP A 137 -18.51 -1.52 -8.39
C ASP A 137 -17.43 -0.87 -9.28
N GLY A 138 -16.30 -1.59 -9.51
CA GLY A 138 -15.15 -1.09 -10.28
C GLY A 138 -14.19 -0.19 -9.51
N TYR A 139 -14.36 -0.02 -8.20
CA TYR A 139 -13.47 0.73 -7.33
C TYR A 139 -12.58 -0.20 -6.52
N TYR A 140 -11.27 0.05 -6.56
CA TYR A 140 -10.26 -0.74 -5.86
C TYR A 140 -9.96 -0.14 -4.49
N SER A 141 -9.76 -1.01 -3.51
CA SER A 141 -9.17 -0.68 -2.21
C SER A 141 -8.10 -1.70 -1.86
N ASP A 142 -7.14 -1.29 -1.05
CA ASP A 142 -5.97 -2.08 -0.72
C ASP A 142 -5.55 -1.80 0.73
N ALA A 143 -5.33 -2.85 1.50
CA ALA A 143 -4.83 -2.77 2.88
C ALA A 143 -4.27 -4.10 3.35
N SER A 144 -3.22 -4.05 4.15
CA SER A 144 -2.66 -5.23 4.78
C SER A 144 -2.59 -5.10 6.31
N ARG A 145 -2.42 -6.24 6.98
CA ARG A 145 -2.21 -6.29 8.43
C ARG A 145 -1.23 -7.38 8.78
N MET A 146 -0.31 -7.04 9.70
CA MET A 146 0.58 -8.01 10.34
C MET A 146 -0.14 -8.72 11.48
N PHE A 147 0.05 -10.03 11.56
CA PHE A 147 -0.42 -10.86 12.67
C PHE A 147 0.76 -11.60 13.30
N MET A 148 0.72 -11.75 14.61
CA MET A 148 1.69 -12.50 15.40
C MET A 148 1.03 -13.77 15.93
N ILE A 149 1.63 -14.93 15.68
CA ILE A 149 1.06 -16.23 15.99
C ILE A 149 1.74 -16.79 17.27
N GLY A 150 0.96 -16.94 18.34
CA GLY A 150 1.45 -17.52 19.59
C GLY A 150 2.59 -16.70 20.23
N ASN A 151 3.68 -17.38 20.59
CA ASN A 151 4.81 -16.81 21.35
C ASN A 151 5.90 -16.28 20.39
N VAL A 152 5.70 -15.10 19.85
CA VAL A 152 6.64 -14.46 18.90
C VAL A 152 7.86 -13.90 19.63
N SER A 153 9.06 -14.07 19.08
CA SER A 153 10.30 -13.58 19.66
C SER A 153 10.31 -12.04 19.79
N PRO A 154 11.03 -11.48 20.79
CA PRO A 154 11.12 -10.04 20.98
C PRO A 154 11.61 -9.28 19.75
N GLU A 155 12.51 -9.85 18.96
CA GLU A 155 13.05 -9.24 17.73
C GLU A 155 11.96 -9.13 16.66
N LYS A 156 11.17 -10.18 16.44
CA LYS A 156 10.04 -10.16 15.50
C LYS A 156 8.94 -9.22 15.99
N GLN A 157 8.63 -9.19 17.29
CA GLN A 157 7.67 -8.23 17.84
C GLN A 157 8.13 -6.80 17.58
N LYS A 158 9.42 -6.51 17.81
CA LYS A 158 10.01 -5.20 17.53
C LYS A 158 9.90 -4.86 16.04
N LEU A 159 10.17 -5.81 15.13
CA LEU A 159 10.03 -5.61 13.69
C LEU A 159 8.60 -5.20 13.31
N VAL A 160 7.60 -5.96 13.77
CA VAL A 160 6.18 -5.66 13.51
C VAL A 160 5.79 -4.29 14.06
N GLN A 161 6.24 -3.95 15.26
CA GLN A 161 5.98 -2.65 15.88
C GLN A 161 6.63 -1.50 15.07
N VAL A 162 7.89 -1.64 14.66
CA VAL A 162 8.59 -0.60 13.88
C VAL A 162 7.99 -0.47 12.49
N ALA A 163 7.57 -1.56 11.84
CA ALA A 163 6.85 -1.49 10.56
C ALA A 163 5.53 -0.70 10.69
N LYS A 164 4.77 -0.93 11.76
CA LYS A 164 3.56 -0.15 12.07
C LYS A 164 3.88 1.32 12.30
N GLU A 165 4.92 1.62 13.07
CA GLU A 165 5.37 3.00 13.31
C GLU A 165 5.82 3.68 12.01
N CYS A 166 6.50 2.97 11.11
CA CYS A 166 6.86 3.44 9.78
C CYS A 166 5.62 3.84 8.96
N LEU A 167 4.57 3.00 8.97
CA LEU A 167 3.29 3.33 8.34
C LEU A 167 2.70 4.63 8.92
N GLU A 168 2.59 4.74 10.23
CA GLU A 168 2.01 5.91 10.91
C GLU A 168 2.81 7.19 10.63
N ILE A 169 4.14 7.09 10.58
CA ILE A 169 5.04 8.20 10.24
C ILE A 169 4.88 8.59 8.78
N GLY A 170 4.82 7.61 7.87
CA GLY A 170 4.56 7.84 6.46
C GLY A 170 3.23 8.56 6.22
N MET A 171 2.16 8.12 6.87
CA MET A 171 0.86 8.81 6.81
C MET A 171 0.93 10.26 7.30
N LYS A 172 1.68 10.53 8.39
CA LYS A 172 1.87 11.90 8.90
C LYS A 172 2.71 12.77 7.96
N ALA A 173 3.62 12.18 7.19
CA ALA A 173 4.43 12.87 6.19
C ALA A 173 3.65 13.16 4.90
N ALA A 174 2.61 12.38 4.60
CA ALA A 174 1.73 12.57 3.45
C ALA A 174 0.84 13.82 3.63
N LYS A 175 1.38 14.98 3.26
CA LYS A 175 0.68 16.27 3.39
C LYS A 175 0.30 16.84 2.02
N PRO A 176 -0.83 17.54 1.91
CA PRO A 176 -1.18 18.26 0.70
C PRO A 176 -0.04 19.18 0.24
N PHE A 177 0.35 19.05 -1.02
CA PHE A 177 1.44 19.77 -1.68
C PHE A 177 2.85 19.48 -1.18
N GLY A 178 3.03 18.47 -0.29
CA GLY A 178 4.30 17.81 -0.02
C GLY A 178 4.66 16.83 -1.16
N PHE A 179 5.76 16.11 -1.01
CA PHE A 179 6.28 15.23 -2.05
C PHE A 179 6.35 13.78 -1.57
N VAL A 180 6.25 12.84 -2.49
CA VAL A 180 6.35 11.40 -2.15
C VAL A 180 7.67 11.07 -1.46
N GLY A 181 8.77 11.74 -1.84
CA GLY A 181 10.07 11.56 -1.17
C GLY A 181 10.09 11.95 0.31
N ASP A 182 9.15 12.82 0.75
CA ASP A 182 8.99 13.16 2.17
C ASP A 182 8.54 11.94 2.98
N ILE A 183 7.63 11.12 2.40
CA ILE A 183 7.15 9.86 2.98
C ILE A 183 8.32 8.88 3.11
N GLY A 184 9.02 8.62 2.01
CA GLY A 184 10.14 7.69 1.97
C GLY A 184 11.25 8.07 2.95
N ASN A 185 11.63 9.35 3.00
CA ASN A 185 12.65 9.84 3.93
C ASN A 185 12.26 9.63 5.41
N ALA A 186 11.00 9.92 5.74
CA ALA A 186 10.52 9.77 7.11
C ALA A 186 10.50 8.30 7.56
N ILE A 187 10.04 7.39 6.69
CA ILE A 187 10.02 5.94 6.92
C ILE A 187 11.43 5.40 7.06
N GLN A 188 12.31 5.68 6.10
CA GLN A 188 13.69 5.20 6.09
C GLN A 188 14.41 5.58 7.38
N LYS A 189 14.38 6.85 7.77
CA LYS A 189 15.05 7.33 8.98
C LYS A 189 14.56 6.62 10.24
N HIS A 190 13.26 6.32 10.32
CA HIS A 190 12.72 5.63 11.48
C HIS A 190 13.14 4.16 11.53
N ALA A 191 13.05 3.44 10.41
CA ALA A 191 13.49 2.05 10.33
C ALA A 191 14.98 1.90 10.66
N GLU A 192 15.86 2.70 10.02
CA GLU A 192 17.30 2.67 10.22
C GLU A 192 17.71 3.05 11.66
N LYS A 193 17.03 4.03 12.27
CA LYS A 193 17.23 4.38 13.69
C LYS A 193 16.94 3.21 14.64
N ASN A 194 16.03 2.32 14.26
CA ASN A 194 15.68 1.13 15.05
C ASN A 194 16.53 -0.10 14.71
N GLY A 195 17.50 0.02 13.79
CA GLY A 195 18.42 -1.05 13.39
C GLY A 195 17.85 -1.96 12.30
N PHE A 196 16.83 -1.52 11.57
CA PHE A 196 16.20 -2.23 10.47
C PHE A 196 16.52 -1.56 9.13
N SER A 197 16.30 -2.27 8.03
CA SER A 197 16.40 -1.74 6.68
C SER A 197 15.02 -1.68 6.00
N VAL A 198 14.92 -0.87 4.96
CA VAL A 198 13.70 -0.73 4.15
C VAL A 198 13.98 -1.28 2.76
N VAL A 199 13.07 -2.10 2.25
CA VAL A 199 13.15 -2.64 0.88
C VAL A 199 13.13 -1.50 -0.13
N ARG A 200 13.96 -1.63 -1.18
CA ARG A 200 14.18 -0.60 -2.20
C ARG A 200 13.58 -0.92 -3.56
N ASP A 201 13.40 -2.21 -3.84
CA ASP A 201 12.97 -2.71 -5.14
C ASP A 201 11.44 -2.71 -5.31
N LEU A 202 10.72 -2.52 -4.20
CA LEU A 202 9.27 -2.49 -4.12
C LEU A 202 8.80 -1.16 -3.51
N CYS A 203 7.56 -0.80 -3.79
CA CYS A 203 6.99 0.47 -3.34
C CYS A 203 5.46 0.40 -3.24
N GLY A 204 4.85 1.31 -2.53
CA GLY A 204 3.43 1.56 -2.62
C GLY A 204 3.06 2.25 -3.93
N HIS A 205 1.78 2.39 -4.18
CA HIS A 205 1.25 2.81 -5.46
C HIS A 205 -0.08 3.57 -5.33
N GLY A 206 -0.45 4.32 -6.35
CA GLY A 206 -1.79 4.83 -6.49
C GLY A 206 -2.78 3.66 -6.64
N VAL A 207 -3.99 3.84 -6.12
CA VAL A 207 -5.06 2.84 -6.16
C VAL A 207 -6.42 3.52 -6.27
N GLY A 208 -7.40 2.81 -6.78
CA GLY A 208 -8.79 3.26 -6.75
C GLY A 208 -9.57 3.06 -8.03
N LEU A 209 -9.10 3.49 -9.18
CA LEU A 209 -9.72 3.21 -10.49
C LEU A 209 -9.04 2.05 -11.21
N GLU A 210 -7.78 1.83 -10.88
CA GLU A 210 -7.00 0.67 -11.27
C GLU A 210 -6.38 0.06 -10.02
N PHE A 211 -5.95 -1.20 -10.06
CA PHE A 211 -5.31 -1.84 -8.93
C PHE A 211 -3.99 -1.13 -8.61
N HIS A 212 -3.14 -0.92 -9.62
CA HIS A 212 -1.89 -0.20 -9.51
C HIS A 212 -1.88 1.00 -10.47
N GLU A 213 -1.72 2.19 -9.96
CA GLU A 213 -1.59 3.42 -10.72
C GLU A 213 -0.53 4.36 -10.10
N GLU A 214 -0.15 5.42 -10.79
CA GLU A 214 0.70 6.46 -10.17
C GLU A 214 -0.03 7.16 -9.00
N PRO A 215 0.71 7.69 -8.00
CA PRO A 215 2.17 7.72 -7.91
C PRO A 215 2.75 6.41 -7.38
N TRP A 216 4.02 6.14 -7.71
CA TRP A 216 4.82 5.14 -7.03
C TRP A 216 5.39 5.74 -5.74
N VAL A 217 5.13 5.09 -4.62
CA VAL A 217 5.46 5.59 -3.27
C VAL A 217 6.60 4.79 -2.69
N GLY A 218 7.84 5.19 -2.98
CA GLY A 218 9.03 4.54 -2.43
C GLY A 218 9.22 4.86 -0.94
N TYR A 219 9.87 3.93 -0.24
CA TYR A 219 10.12 4.04 1.22
C TYR A 219 11.54 4.49 1.55
N ILE A 220 12.28 4.95 0.56
CA ILE A 220 13.52 5.71 0.66
C ILE A 220 13.35 6.99 -0.14
N GLY A 221 14.06 8.05 0.22
CA GLY A 221 14.00 9.28 -0.58
C GLY A 221 14.62 10.49 0.10
N GLU A 222 14.71 11.54 -0.70
CA GLU A 222 15.14 12.87 -0.22
C GLU A 222 13.92 13.77 -0.06
N PRO A 223 13.85 14.60 0.98
CA PRO A 223 12.78 15.55 1.18
C PRO A 223 12.59 16.48 -0.02
N GLY A 224 11.35 16.74 -0.39
CA GLY A 224 11.01 17.63 -1.49
C GLY A 224 11.20 17.01 -2.89
N THR A 225 11.40 15.70 -2.98
CA THR A 225 11.59 14.99 -4.25
C THR A 225 10.43 14.05 -4.59
N GLY A 226 10.41 13.56 -5.83
CA GLY A 226 9.33 12.72 -6.33
C GLY A 226 8.10 13.53 -6.76
N MET A 227 6.96 12.85 -6.90
CA MET A 227 5.71 13.50 -7.31
C MET A 227 5.11 14.31 -6.16
N MET A 228 4.64 15.51 -6.46
CA MET A 228 3.86 16.30 -5.51
C MET A 228 2.51 15.63 -5.22
N MET A 229 2.15 15.51 -3.96
CA MET A 229 0.87 15.01 -3.50
C MET A 229 -0.19 16.12 -3.56
N ALA A 230 -1.27 15.89 -4.29
CA ALA A 230 -2.37 16.84 -4.39
C ALA A 230 -3.63 16.29 -3.71
N PRO A 231 -4.49 17.15 -3.15
CA PRO A 231 -5.82 16.75 -2.68
C PRO A 231 -6.59 15.99 -3.76
N GLY A 232 -7.21 14.88 -3.42
CA GLY A 232 -7.92 13.98 -4.33
C GLY A 232 -7.08 12.81 -4.89
N MET A 233 -5.78 12.78 -4.64
CA MET A 233 -4.98 11.58 -4.91
C MET A 233 -5.26 10.51 -3.86
N VAL A 234 -5.28 9.24 -4.30
CA VAL A 234 -5.41 8.05 -3.45
C VAL A 234 -4.24 7.12 -3.75
N PHE A 235 -3.53 6.69 -2.74
CA PHE A 235 -2.36 5.81 -2.87
C PHE A 235 -2.11 5.02 -1.58
N THR A 236 -1.36 3.92 -1.67
CA THR A 236 -0.97 3.09 -0.54
C THR A 236 0.30 3.62 0.14
N ILE A 237 0.43 3.34 1.43
CA ILE A 237 1.67 3.45 2.20
C ILE A 237 1.83 2.12 2.93
N GLU A 238 2.77 1.32 2.48
CA GLU A 238 2.93 -0.10 2.86
C GLU A 238 4.41 -0.47 3.05
N PRO A 239 5.10 0.15 4.01
CA PRO A 239 6.54 -0.01 4.16
C PRO A 239 6.95 -1.45 4.45
N MET A 240 7.82 -2.02 3.63
CA MET A 240 8.44 -3.32 3.84
C MET A 240 9.75 -3.13 4.60
N VAL A 241 9.79 -3.66 5.83
CA VAL A 241 10.89 -3.47 6.79
C VAL A 241 11.56 -4.81 7.10
N ASN A 242 12.87 -4.89 6.92
CA ASN A 242 13.66 -6.11 7.11
C ASN A 242 14.57 -6.01 8.34
N MET A 243 14.78 -7.13 9.05
CA MET A 243 15.77 -7.24 10.13
C MET A 243 17.21 -7.29 9.59
N GLY A 244 17.40 -7.73 8.34
CA GLY A 244 18.68 -7.81 7.66
C GLY A 244 18.91 -6.69 6.66
N GLY A 245 19.45 -7.03 5.50
CA GLY A 245 19.67 -6.11 4.37
C GLY A 245 18.36 -5.66 3.70
N CYS A 246 18.50 -4.74 2.78
CA CYS A 246 17.35 -4.19 2.03
C CYS A 246 17.03 -5.00 0.76
N GLU A 247 17.88 -5.96 0.42
CA GLU A 247 17.76 -6.77 -0.77
C GLU A 247 16.62 -7.79 -0.64
N VAL A 248 15.94 -8.05 -1.75
CA VAL A 248 14.93 -9.09 -1.89
C VAL A 248 15.30 -10.01 -3.05
N TYR A 249 14.90 -11.27 -2.96
CA TYR A 249 15.14 -12.31 -3.97
C TYR A 249 13.82 -12.94 -4.39
N VAL A 250 13.72 -13.32 -5.67
CA VAL A 250 12.57 -14.02 -6.25
C VAL A 250 12.93 -15.50 -6.44
#